data_9a5f773f90644ea045807cff1345702c
#
_entry.id   9a5f773f90644ea045807cff1345702c
#
_cell.length_a   1.000
_cell.length_b   1.000
_cell.length_c   1.000
_cell.angle_alpha   90.00
_cell.angle_beta   90.00
_cell.angle_gamma   90.00
#
_symmetry.space_group_name_H-M   'P 1'
#
loop_
_entity.id
_entity.type
_entity.pdbx_description
1 polymer ?
#
loop_
_entity_poly.entity_id
_entity_poly.type
_entity_poly.pdbx_seq_one_letter_code
_entity_poly.pdbx_strand_id
1 'polypeptide(L)'
;MNGCSMNIGFYFFDKGLSGVDCSRPDLGNPGVGGTQYCFLLLIYYILRFDPKSYRVRVYCSSDCFFPQGVEKVLVEDIFEGLTESKRRGDDFIIIKDNKDQQLARFIDKLRHRIVIWGHNFYFGDYADWVAKSPSVIANVFVGRQQYDRYIDHPICDKSLFIYNMVPDVVGEKKRDNDGKTVVYLGALIPEKGFLVLAKMWKYILKKVPMARLQVIGGGNLYSRNCSLGRMGIADKLFEEEFFPYL
;
A
#
# COMPACT_ATOMS: atom_id res chain seq x y z
N MET A 1 -7.86 15.17 33.29
CA MET A 1 -8.21 13.81 32.84
C MET A 1 -6.95 13.21 32.27
N ASN A 2 -6.35 12.21 32.93
CA ASN A 2 -5.22 11.49 32.39
C ASN A 2 -5.75 10.60 31.25
N GLY A 3 -5.68 11.13 30.02
CA GLY A 3 -6.06 10.37 28.84
C GLY A 3 -5.14 9.18 28.68
N CYS A 4 -5.68 7.97 28.78
CA CYS A 4 -4.96 6.74 28.46
C CYS A 4 -4.58 6.82 26.99
N SER A 5 -3.29 6.84 26.66
CA SER A 5 -2.87 6.85 25.24
C SER A 5 -3.17 5.49 24.63
N MET A 6 -3.76 5.47 23.44
CA MET A 6 -4.07 4.26 22.67
C MET A 6 -2.79 3.72 22.03
N ASN A 7 -2.53 2.43 22.18
CA ASN A 7 -1.41 1.74 21.57
C ASN A 7 -1.86 1.09 20.26
N ILE A 8 -1.30 1.52 19.14
CA ILE A 8 -1.67 1.03 17.80
C ILE A 8 -0.48 0.28 17.21
N GLY A 9 -0.68 -1.02 16.94
CA GLY A 9 0.26 -1.84 16.20
C GLY A 9 0.04 -1.69 14.68
N PHE A 10 1.11 -1.74 13.91
CA PHE A 10 1.10 -1.87 12.46
C PHE A 10 2.01 -3.02 12.06
N TYR A 11 1.50 -4.01 11.36
CA TYR A 11 2.38 -4.96 10.70
C TYR A 11 2.76 -4.40 9.33
N PHE A 12 4.03 -4.02 9.21
CA PHE A 12 4.56 -3.42 7.99
C PHE A 12 5.22 -4.48 7.13
N PHE A 13 4.61 -4.72 6.00
CA PHE A 13 5.08 -5.67 5.02
C PHE A 13 6.26 -5.07 4.24
N ASP A 14 7.49 -5.41 4.66
CA ASP A 14 8.73 -4.72 4.29
C ASP A 14 9.74 -5.57 3.50
N LYS A 15 9.30 -6.66 2.91
CA LYS A 15 10.19 -7.52 2.11
C LYS A 15 10.95 -6.71 1.05
N GLY A 16 12.29 -6.74 1.15
CA GLY A 16 13.19 -6.03 0.24
C GLY A 16 13.37 -4.54 0.53
N LEU A 17 12.97 -4.05 1.71
CA LEU A 17 13.11 -2.64 2.11
C LEU A 17 14.29 -2.37 3.08
N SER A 18 15.18 -3.33 3.29
CA SER A 18 16.34 -3.13 4.18
C SER A 18 17.13 -1.89 3.77
N GLY A 19 17.42 -1.02 4.75
CA GLY A 19 18.15 0.24 4.56
C GLY A 19 17.35 1.36 3.87
N VAL A 20 16.07 1.15 3.55
CA VAL A 20 15.24 2.21 2.94
C VAL A 20 14.83 3.23 4.01
N ASP A 21 15.05 4.49 3.71
CA ASP A 21 14.57 5.59 4.55
C ASP A 21 13.10 5.90 4.26
N CYS A 22 12.23 5.46 5.17
CA CYS A 22 10.80 5.72 5.16
C CYS A 22 10.37 6.78 6.19
N SER A 23 11.31 7.56 6.73
CA SER A 23 11.05 8.51 7.83
C SER A 23 10.22 9.73 7.42
N ARG A 24 10.28 10.11 6.13
CA ARG A 24 9.62 11.31 5.60
C ARG A 24 8.69 11.00 4.42
N PRO A 25 7.61 10.23 4.64
CA PRO A 25 6.66 9.90 3.58
C PRO A 25 5.86 11.12 3.10
N ASP A 26 5.83 12.19 3.86
CA ASP A 26 5.23 13.49 3.50
C ASP A 26 5.95 14.18 2.34
N LEU A 27 7.22 13.88 2.12
CA LEU A 27 8.01 14.44 1.01
C LEU A 27 7.84 13.64 -0.31
N GLY A 28 7.13 12.53 -0.26
CA GLY A 28 6.88 11.65 -1.39
C GLY A 28 7.14 10.18 -1.09
N ASN A 29 6.86 9.31 -2.06
CA ASN A 29 7.08 7.88 -1.93
C ASN A 29 8.60 7.57 -1.97
N PRO A 30 9.18 6.95 -0.91
CA PRO A 30 10.60 6.62 -0.86
C PRO A 30 11.00 5.43 -1.76
N GLY A 31 10.17 5.05 -2.73
CA GLY A 31 10.40 3.91 -3.63
C GLY A 31 9.85 2.60 -3.08
N VAL A 32 8.74 2.66 -2.34
CA VAL A 32 8.02 1.49 -1.83
C VAL A 32 6.70 1.28 -2.55
N GLY A 33 6.07 0.11 -2.37
CA GLY A 33 4.77 -0.19 -2.96
C GLY A 33 3.68 0.77 -2.49
N GLY A 34 2.65 1.00 -3.33
CA GLY A 34 1.57 1.94 -3.01
C GLY A 34 0.87 1.65 -1.69
N THR A 35 0.61 0.37 -1.38
CA THR A 35 0.04 -0.03 -0.08
C THR A 35 0.98 0.30 1.08
N GLN A 36 2.27 -0.01 0.93
CA GLN A 36 3.28 0.31 1.95
C GLN A 36 3.36 1.82 2.18
N TYR A 37 3.31 2.59 1.10
CA TYR A 37 3.32 4.05 1.18
C TYR A 37 2.10 4.60 1.93
N CYS A 38 0.91 4.02 1.71
CA CYS A 38 -0.29 4.40 2.47
C CYS A 38 -0.13 4.10 3.97
N PHE A 39 0.47 2.96 4.34
CA PHE A 39 0.79 2.65 5.73
C PHE A 39 1.73 3.69 6.34
N LEU A 40 2.79 4.06 5.63
CA LEU A 40 3.75 5.07 6.10
C LEU A 40 3.10 6.44 6.29
N LEU A 41 2.24 6.87 5.36
CA LEU A 41 1.50 8.12 5.48
C LEU A 41 0.54 8.09 6.68
N LEU A 42 -0.20 6.99 6.88
CA LEU A 42 -1.10 6.86 8.03
C LEU A 42 -0.32 6.96 9.35
N ILE A 43 0.77 6.22 9.48
CA ILE A 43 1.65 6.25 10.65
C ILE A 43 2.17 7.69 10.90
N TYR A 44 2.69 8.32 9.85
CA TYR A 44 3.23 9.68 9.92
C TYR A 44 2.18 10.69 10.40
N TYR A 45 0.98 10.66 9.83
CA TYR A 45 -0.06 11.63 10.17
C TYR A 45 -0.68 11.37 11.53
N ILE A 46 -0.86 10.12 11.98
CA ILE A 46 -1.29 9.82 13.35
C ILE A 46 -0.33 10.46 14.36
N LEU A 47 0.98 10.26 14.18
CA LEU A 47 1.99 10.82 15.07
C LEU A 47 2.11 12.34 14.99
N ARG A 48 1.81 12.93 13.82
CA ARG A 48 1.88 14.38 13.63
C ARG A 48 0.67 15.11 14.20
N PHE A 49 -0.54 14.58 14.00
CA PHE A 49 -1.77 15.27 14.39
C PHE A 49 -2.10 15.10 15.89
N ASP A 50 -1.80 13.95 16.47
CA ASP A 50 -2.07 13.74 17.89
C ASP A 50 -1.03 12.79 18.56
N PRO A 51 0.20 13.27 18.74
CA PRO A 51 1.28 12.46 19.30
C PRO A 51 1.08 12.12 20.78
N LYS A 52 0.13 12.76 21.46
CA LYS A 52 -0.13 12.51 22.91
C LYS A 52 -1.16 11.41 23.13
N SER A 53 -2.12 11.26 22.20
CA SER A 53 -3.19 10.30 22.32
C SER A 53 -2.84 8.93 21.75
N TYR A 54 -1.79 8.84 20.92
CA TYR A 54 -1.42 7.60 20.24
C TYR A 54 0.03 7.24 20.45
N ARG A 55 0.27 5.95 20.72
CA ARG A 55 1.58 5.30 20.62
C ARG A 55 1.55 4.34 19.46
N VAL A 56 2.49 4.47 18.55
CA VAL A 56 2.56 3.67 17.34
C VAL A 56 3.73 2.71 17.39
N ARG A 57 3.46 1.41 17.25
CA ARG A 57 4.44 0.35 17.06
C ARG A 57 4.37 -0.20 15.66
N VAL A 58 5.53 -0.41 15.06
CA VAL A 58 5.64 -1.01 13.74
C VAL A 58 6.42 -2.31 13.86
N TYR A 59 5.74 -3.40 13.53
CA TYR A 59 6.30 -4.75 13.46
C TYR A 59 6.76 -5.02 12.04
N CYS A 60 8.04 -5.27 11.84
CA CYS A 60 8.66 -5.40 10.52
C CYS A 60 9.83 -6.38 10.56
N SER A 61 10.20 -6.96 9.41
CA SER A 61 11.26 -7.94 9.29
C SER A 61 12.60 -7.37 8.83
N SER A 62 12.62 -6.12 8.35
CA SER A 62 13.84 -5.50 7.83
C SER A 62 14.22 -4.23 8.58
N ASP A 63 15.47 -3.83 8.39
CA ASP A 63 16.02 -2.63 9.03
C ASP A 63 15.77 -1.39 8.17
N CYS A 64 14.50 -1.00 8.03
CA CYS A 64 14.10 0.27 7.44
C CYS A 64 13.91 1.35 8.52
N PHE A 65 13.98 2.62 8.09
CA PHE A 65 13.77 3.76 8.97
C PHE A 65 12.32 4.23 8.87
N PHE A 66 11.71 4.51 10.04
CA PHE A 66 10.33 4.98 10.14
C PHE A 66 10.25 6.42 10.62
N PRO A 67 9.08 7.08 10.52
CA PRO A 67 8.87 8.40 11.10
C PRO A 67 9.23 8.49 12.58
N GLN A 68 9.68 9.66 12.99
CA GLN A 68 10.02 9.92 14.38
C GLN A 68 8.80 9.66 15.29
N GLY A 69 9.03 9.00 16.42
CA GLY A 69 7.98 8.62 17.37
C GLY A 69 7.44 7.19 17.18
N VAL A 70 7.87 6.49 16.12
CA VAL A 70 7.56 5.06 15.95
C VAL A 70 8.45 4.21 16.85
N GLU A 71 7.85 3.30 17.60
CA GLU A 71 8.54 2.18 18.24
C GLU A 71 8.67 1.03 17.23
N LYS A 72 9.87 0.83 16.68
CA LYS A 72 10.14 -0.28 15.74
C LYS A 72 10.38 -1.57 16.52
N VAL A 73 9.73 -2.65 16.11
CA VAL A 73 9.88 -4.00 16.66
C VAL A 73 10.23 -4.94 15.52
N LEU A 74 11.43 -5.53 15.57
CA LEU A 74 11.86 -6.54 14.61
C LEU A 74 11.20 -7.86 14.91
N VAL A 75 10.66 -8.49 13.88
CA VAL A 75 9.96 -9.79 13.90
C VAL A 75 10.30 -10.57 12.63
N GLU A 76 10.23 -11.89 12.70
CA GLU A 76 10.54 -12.75 11.56
C GLU A 76 9.43 -12.71 10.51
N ASP A 77 8.17 -12.72 10.96
CA ASP A 77 7.01 -12.77 10.08
C ASP A 77 5.75 -12.14 10.72
N ILE A 78 4.64 -12.24 10.03
CA ILE A 78 3.34 -11.73 10.50
C ILE A 78 2.83 -12.46 11.74
N PHE A 79 3.12 -13.75 11.90
CA PHE A 79 2.66 -14.55 13.02
C PHE A 79 3.33 -14.08 14.32
N GLU A 80 4.64 -13.86 14.26
CA GLU A 80 5.39 -13.28 15.38
C GLU A 80 4.94 -11.83 15.62
N GLY A 81 4.75 -11.03 14.56
CA GLY A 81 4.28 -9.65 14.68
C GLY A 81 2.95 -9.52 15.42
N LEU A 82 1.99 -10.38 15.10
CA LEU A 82 0.69 -10.42 15.78
C LEU A 82 0.82 -10.87 17.24
N THR A 83 1.68 -11.85 17.50
CA THR A 83 1.95 -12.37 18.86
C THR A 83 2.58 -11.29 19.73
N GLU A 84 3.61 -10.60 19.21
CA GLU A 84 4.30 -9.51 19.90
C GLU A 84 3.37 -8.31 20.15
N SER A 85 2.51 -7.96 19.18
CA SER A 85 1.52 -6.90 19.35
C SER A 85 0.61 -7.18 20.54
N LYS A 86 0.09 -8.40 20.62
CA LYS A 86 -0.73 -8.83 21.77
C LYS A 86 0.06 -8.82 23.08
N ARG A 87 1.30 -9.34 23.08
CA ARG A 87 2.16 -9.42 24.26
C ARG A 87 2.52 -8.04 24.82
N ARG A 88 2.74 -7.06 23.91
CA ARG A 88 3.08 -5.68 24.25
C ARG A 88 1.88 -4.82 24.63
N GLY A 89 0.67 -5.37 24.56
CA GLY A 89 -0.55 -4.69 24.95
C GLY A 89 -0.99 -3.61 23.99
N ASP A 90 -0.82 -3.81 22.67
CA ASP A 90 -1.48 -2.96 21.70
C ASP A 90 -2.99 -3.10 21.81
N ASP A 91 -3.72 -2.00 21.74
CA ASP A 91 -5.17 -2.01 21.78
C ASP A 91 -5.77 -2.71 20.55
N PHE A 92 -5.08 -2.58 19.42
CA PHE A 92 -5.30 -3.34 18.18
C PHE A 92 -4.10 -3.24 17.25
N ILE A 93 -4.06 -4.11 16.25
CA ILE A 93 -3.04 -4.05 15.20
C ILE A 93 -3.71 -3.93 13.81
N ILE A 94 -3.15 -3.06 12.97
CA ILE A 94 -3.56 -2.88 11.58
C ILE A 94 -2.68 -3.75 10.68
N ILE A 95 -3.33 -4.57 9.87
CA ILE A 95 -2.67 -5.41 8.87
C ILE A 95 -3.26 -5.18 7.48
N LYS A 96 -2.46 -5.39 6.45
CA LYS A 96 -2.97 -5.50 5.08
C LYS A 96 -3.81 -6.76 4.91
N ASP A 97 -4.81 -6.71 4.01
CA ASP A 97 -5.53 -7.91 3.57
C ASP A 97 -4.58 -9.03 3.13
N ASN A 98 -4.79 -10.21 3.67
CA ASN A 98 -4.01 -11.40 3.35
C ASN A 98 -4.91 -12.64 3.32
N LYS A 99 -4.96 -13.30 2.16
CA LYS A 99 -5.87 -14.44 1.90
C LYS A 99 -5.33 -15.79 2.40
N ASP A 100 -4.25 -15.79 3.16
CA ASP A 100 -3.68 -17.01 3.75
C ASP A 100 -4.62 -17.58 4.80
N GLN A 101 -5.12 -18.78 4.56
CA GLN A 101 -6.02 -19.48 5.48
C GLN A 101 -5.33 -19.89 6.79
N GLN A 102 -4.02 -20.11 6.79
CA GLN A 102 -3.26 -20.39 8.02
C GLN A 102 -3.24 -19.17 8.91
N LEU A 103 -3.00 -17.99 8.31
CA LEU A 103 -3.05 -16.72 9.02
C LEU A 103 -4.44 -16.44 9.59
N ALA A 104 -5.50 -16.70 8.83
CA ALA A 104 -6.88 -16.54 9.30
C ALA A 104 -7.16 -17.38 10.55
N ARG A 105 -6.82 -18.68 10.52
CA ARG A 105 -6.94 -19.58 11.67
C ARG A 105 -6.10 -19.13 12.87
N PHE A 106 -4.91 -18.65 12.62
CA PHE A 106 -4.01 -18.12 13.65
C PHE A 106 -4.62 -16.90 14.35
N ILE A 107 -5.13 -15.94 13.58
CA ILE A 107 -5.78 -14.72 14.08
C ILE A 107 -6.94 -15.10 15.02
N ASP A 108 -7.81 -16.02 14.61
CA ASP A 108 -8.95 -16.45 15.43
C ASP A 108 -8.51 -17.14 16.72
N LYS A 109 -7.43 -17.93 16.68
CA LYS A 109 -6.85 -18.57 17.87
C LYS A 109 -6.17 -17.57 18.80
N LEU A 110 -5.47 -16.60 18.24
CA LEU A 110 -4.73 -15.59 19.00
C LEU A 110 -5.65 -14.69 19.80
N ARG A 111 -6.87 -14.43 19.31
CA ARG A 111 -7.85 -13.53 19.95
C ARG A 111 -7.27 -12.15 20.29
N HIS A 112 -6.52 -11.59 19.36
CA HIS A 112 -6.11 -10.20 19.43
C HIS A 112 -7.00 -9.35 18.52
N ARG A 113 -7.16 -8.08 18.84
CA ARG A 113 -8.01 -7.15 18.03
C ARG A 113 -7.28 -6.76 16.76
N ILE A 114 -7.86 -7.07 15.62
CA ILE A 114 -7.26 -6.83 14.29
C ILE A 114 -8.13 -5.85 13.50
N VAL A 115 -7.48 -4.88 12.89
CA VAL A 115 -8.07 -4.06 11.82
C VAL A 115 -7.46 -4.50 10.50
N ILE A 116 -8.29 -4.89 9.54
CA ILE A 116 -7.84 -5.24 8.19
C ILE A 116 -7.96 -4.01 7.30
N TRP A 117 -6.88 -3.63 6.65
CA TRP A 117 -6.89 -2.57 5.65
C TRP A 117 -6.82 -3.19 4.24
N GLY A 118 -8.01 -3.26 3.59
CA GLY A 118 -8.23 -3.95 2.32
C GLY A 118 -7.90 -3.10 1.12
N HIS A 119 -6.75 -3.34 0.52
CA HIS A 119 -6.30 -2.65 -0.69
C HIS A 119 -6.73 -3.35 -1.98
N ASN A 120 -7.24 -4.59 -1.88
CA ASN A 120 -7.68 -5.38 -3.02
C ASN A 120 -9.14 -5.82 -2.84
N PHE A 121 -9.79 -6.22 -3.94
CA PHE A 121 -11.06 -6.91 -3.84
C PHE A 121 -10.89 -8.28 -3.17
N TYR A 122 -11.84 -8.63 -2.31
CA TYR A 122 -11.87 -9.94 -1.69
C TYR A 122 -12.55 -10.94 -2.62
N PHE A 123 -12.07 -12.17 -2.63
CA PHE A 123 -12.63 -13.26 -3.40
C PHE A 123 -12.76 -14.50 -2.53
N GLY A 124 -13.73 -15.36 -2.86
CA GLY A 124 -14.00 -16.59 -2.13
C GLY A 124 -14.39 -16.30 -0.67
N ASP A 125 -13.99 -17.19 0.20
CA ASP A 125 -14.42 -17.22 1.61
C ASP A 125 -13.75 -16.16 2.50
N TYR A 126 -12.86 -15.32 1.93
CA TYR A 126 -12.13 -14.34 2.74
C TYR A 126 -13.05 -13.27 3.34
N ALA A 127 -14.03 -12.78 2.56
CA ALA A 127 -15.01 -11.83 3.06
C ALA A 127 -15.88 -12.45 4.17
N ASP A 128 -16.28 -13.71 3.99
CA ASP A 128 -17.02 -14.47 4.98
C ASP A 128 -16.25 -14.63 6.28
N TRP A 129 -14.96 -14.98 6.19
CA TRP A 129 -14.11 -15.08 7.37
C TRP A 129 -13.98 -13.74 8.09
N VAL A 130 -13.71 -12.64 7.35
CA VAL A 130 -13.62 -11.29 7.96
C VAL A 130 -14.91 -10.94 8.70
N ALA A 131 -16.07 -11.23 8.10
CA ALA A 131 -17.36 -10.97 8.73
C ALA A 131 -17.56 -11.76 10.02
N LYS A 132 -17.19 -13.04 10.02
CA LYS A 132 -17.42 -13.98 11.13
C LYS A 132 -16.37 -13.93 12.24
N SER A 133 -15.13 -13.56 11.93
CA SER A 133 -14.03 -13.59 12.89
C SER A 133 -14.27 -12.63 14.05
N PRO A 134 -14.26 -13.10 15.30
CA PRO A 134 -14.40 -12.23 16.47
C PRO A 134 -13.16 -11.38 16.73
N SER A 135 -12.02 -11.77 16.18
CA SER A 135 -10.75 -11.04 16.28
C SER A 135 -10.69 -9.84 15.35
N VAL A 136 -11.37 -9.90 14.19
CA VAL A 136 -11.45 -8.78 13.27
C VAL A 136 -12.51 -7.79 13.75
N ILE A 137 -12.04 -6.67 14.29
CA ILE A 137 -12.93 -5.63 14.87
C ILE A 137 -13.36 -4.59 13.84
N ALA A 138 -12.60 -4.40 12.78
CA ALA A 138 -12.94 -3.52 11.67
C ALA A 138 -12.26 -3.97 10.37
N ASN A 139 -12.89 -3.65 9.26
CA ASN A 139 -12.36 -3.77 7.91
C ASN A 139 -12.45 -2.41 7.21
N VAL A 140 -11.36 -1.94 6.67
CA VAL A 140 -11.26 -0.64 6.00
C VAL A 140 -10.95 -0.86 4.53
N PHE A 141 -11.89 -0.54 3.65
CA PHE A 141 -11.65 -0.51 2.22
C PHE A 141 -11.03 0.82 1.79
N VAL A 142 -10.23 0.82 0.72
CA VAL A 142 -9.57 2.04 0.22
C VAL A 142 -10.43 2.84 -0.78
N GLY A 143 -11.67 2.43 -1.00
CA GLY A 143 -12.57 3.14 -1.89
C GLY A 143 -14.01 2.69 -1.79
N ARG A 144 -14.92 3.62 -2.14
CA ARG A 144 -16.36 3.36 -2.11
C ARG A 144 -16.76 2.19 -3.00
N GLN A 145 -16.16 2.06 -4.19
CA GLN A 145 -16.46 0.96 -5.11
C GLN A 145 -16.19 -0.42 -4.49
N GLN A 146 -15.14 -0.53 -3.66
CA GLN A 146 -14.89 -1.78 -2.94
C GLN A 146 -15.95 -2.03 -1.88
N TYR A 147 -16.32 -1.01 -1.12
CA TYR A 147 -17.35 -1.09 -0.09
C TYR A 147 -18.71 -1.46 -0.71
N ASP A 148 -19.15 -0.75 -1.74
CA ASP A 148 -20.45 -0.95 -2.40
C ASP A 148 -20.59 -2.37 -3.00
N ARG A 149 -19.46 -3.02 -3.37
CA ARG A 149 -19.49 -4.41 -3.84
C ARG A 149 -19.98 -5.40 -2.77
N TYR A 150 -19.86 -5.05 -1.51
CA TYR A 150 -20.23 -5.90 -0.36
C TYR A 150 -21.42 -5.35 0.41
N ILE A 151 -22.20 -4.44 -0.18
CA ILE A 151 -23.27 -3.74 0.53
C ILE A 151 -24.31 -4.70 1.16
N ASP A 152 -24.59 -5.81 0.50
CA ASP A 152 -25.51 -6.84 0.96
C ASP A 152 -24.82 -8.00 1.69
N HIS A 153 -23.51 -7.89 1.93
CA HIS A 153 -22.72 -8.94 2.58
C HIS A 153 -22.50 -8.61 4.06
N PRO A 154 -22.53 -9.59 4.99
CA PRO A 154 -22.33 -9.35 6.44
C PRO A 154 -21.00 -8.66 6.82
N ILE A 155 -20.01 -8.65 5.94
CA ILE A 155 -18.77 -7.90 6.16
C ILE A 155 -19.02 -6.39 6.32
N CYS A 156 -20.09 -5.86 5.76
CA CYS A 156 -20.41 -4.43 5.84
C CYS A 156 -20.68 -3.98 7.28
N ASP A 157 -21.15 -4.86 8.16
CA ASP A 157 -21.38 -4.55 9.59
C ASP A 157 -20.09 -4.14 10.32
N LYS A 158 -18.93 -4.56 9.79
CA LYS A 158 -17.60 -4.23 10.33
C LYS A 158 -16.80 -3.34 9.40
N SER A 159 -17.37 -2.92 8.27
CA SER A 159 -16.61 -2.25 7.21
C SER A 159 -16.92 -0.77 7.12
N LEU A 160 -15.90 -0.03 6.76
CA LEU A 160 -16.00 1.35 6.31
C LEU A 160 -15.04 1.54 5.13
N PHE A 161 -15.11 2.67 4.45
CA PHE A 161 -14.09 3.00 3.46
C PHE A 161 -13.41 4.33 3.79
N ILE A 162 -12.10 4.36 3.57
CA ILE A 162 -11.26 5.55 3.69
C ILE A 162 -10.38 5.59 2.46
N TYR A 163 -10.46 6.66 1.69
CA TYR A 163 -9.59 6.82 0.51
C TYR A 163 -8.12 6.90 0.93
N ASN A 164 -7.25 6.40 0.05
CA ASN A 164 -5.81 6.51 0.27
C ASN A 164 -5.40 7.97 0.42
N MET A 165 -4.57 8.23 1.42
CA MET A 165 -4.01 9.54 1.65
C MET A 165 -2.98 9.90 0.58
N VAL A 166 -2.89 11.17 0.29
CA VAL A 166 -1.79 11.78 -0.45
C VAL A 166 -1.15 12.85 0.43
N PRO A 167 0.17 13.06 0.34
CA PRO A 167 0.80 14.15 1.09
C PRO A 167 0.30 15.50 0.57
N ASP A 168 0.24 16.49 1.45
CA ASP A 168 0.00 17.87 1.07
C ASP A 168 1.18 18.38 0.24
N VAL A 169 1.02 18.41 -1.06
CA VAL A 169 1.99 19.03 -1.96
C VAL A 169 1.74 20.55 -1.93
N VAL A 170 2.37 21.22 -0.98
CA VAL A 170 2.26 22.69 -0.87
C VAL A 170 3.08 23.33 -1.97
N GLY A 171 2.42 24.01 -2.89
CA GLY A 171 3.02 25.14 -3.60
C GLY A 171 3.78 24.85 -4.88
N GLU A 172 3.53 23.77 -5.58
CA GLU A 172 4.00 23.70 -6.97
C GLU A 172 3.15 24.61 -7.86
N LYS A 173 3.82 25.60 -8.45
CA LYS A 173 3.22 26.40 -9.53
C LYS A 173 2.68 25.46 -10.59
N LYS A 174 1.42 25.64 -10.98
CA LYS A 174 0.88 25.00 -12.19
C LYS A 174 1.89 25.21 -13.31
N ARG A 175 2.57 24.15 -13.73
CA ARG A 175 3.35 24.20 -14.97
C ARG A 175 2.36 24.36 -16.11
N ASP A 176 2.62 25.28 -17.01
CA ASP A 176 1.83 25.41 -18.22
C ASP A 176 1.83 24.06 -18.95
N ASN A 177 0.64 23.50 -19.10
CA ASN A 177 0.47 22.28 -19.88
C ASN A 177 0.66 22.63 -21.36
N ASP A 178 1.64 22.03 -22.02
CA ASP A 178 1.91 22.22 -23.44
C ASP A 178 0.80 21.64 -24.35
N GLY A 179 -0.18 20.95 -23.76
CA GLY A 179 -1.28 20.30 -24.47
C GLY A 179 -0.86 19.12 -25.37
N LYS A 180 0.42 18.72 -25.33
CA LYS A 180 1.00 17.70 -26.23
C LYS A 180 1.68 16.57 -25.48
N THR A 181 1.94 16.73 -24.18
CA THR A 181 2.59 15.70 -23.38
C THR A 181 1.57 14.83 -22.69
N VAL A 182 1.59 13.55 -22.99
CA VAL A 182 0.83 12.49 -22.28
C VAL A 182 1.78 11.86 -21.27
N VAL A 183 1.37 11.81 -20.01
CA VAL A 183 2.16 11.21 -18.94
C VAL A 183 1.54 9.87 -18.55
N TYR A 184 2.33 8.80 -18.59
CA TYR A 184 2.00 7.54 -17.95
C TYR A 184 2.76 7.46 -16.61
N LEU A 185 2.03 7.24 -15.53
CA LEU A 185 2.60 7.07 -14.20
C LEU A 185 2.24 5.69 -13.65
N GLY A 186 3.23 4.84 -13.43
CA GLY A 186 3.02 3.52 -12.86
C GLY A 186 4.13 2.52 -13.17
N ALA A 187 4.10 1.38 -12.46
CA ALA A 187 4.99 0.27 -12.77
C ALA A 187 4.69 -0.27 -14.18
N LEU A 188 5.75 -0.59 -14.92
CA LEU A 188 5.65 -1.19 -16.24
C LEU A 188 5.51 -2.72 -16.09
N ILE A 189 4.29 -3.13 -15.80
CA ILE A 189 3.85 -4.52 -15.67
C ILE A 189 2.53 -4.71 -16.45
N PRO A 190 2.19 -5.93 -16.88
CA PRO A 190 1.02 -6.19 -17.71
C PRO A 190 -0.28 -5.61 -17.17
N GLU A 191 -0.51 -5.72 -15.86
CA GLU A 191 -1.75 -5.34 -15.19
C GLU A 191 -1.98 -3.81 -15.16
N LYS A 192 -0.96 -3.00 -15.43
CA LYS A 192 -1.05 -1.53 -15.42
C LYS A 192 -1.42 -0.91 -16.77
N GLY A 193 -1.60 -1.75 -17.81
CA GLY A 193 -2.16 -1.34 -19.09
C GLY A 193 -1.21 -0.55 -19.99
N PHE A 194 0.10 -0.47 -19.71
CA PHE A 194 1.05 0.25 -20.54
C PHE A 194 1.11 -0.28 -21.97
N LEU A 195 1.02 -1.60 -22.16
CA LEU A 195 0.99 -2.22 -23.48
C LEU A 195 -0.16 -1.69 -24.36
N VAL A 196 -1.33 -1.47 -23.75
CA VAL A 196 -2.48 -0.91 -24.48
C VAL A 196 -2.16 0.51 -24.95
N LEU A 197 -1.60 1.33 -24.07
CA LEU A 197 -1.17 2.69 -24.43
C LEU A 197 -0.12 2.67 -25.56
N ALA A 198 0.90 1.82 -25.47
CA ALA A 198 1.94 1.67 -26.48
C ALA A 198 1.33 1.28 -27.85
N LYS A 199 0.47 0.27 -27.88
CA LYS A 199 -0.25 -0.14 -29.12
C LYS A 199 -1.10 0.99 -29.72
N MET A 200 -1.68 1.83 -28.88
CA MET A 200 -2.51 2.97 -29.31
C MET A 200 -1.69 4.20 -29.68
N TRP A 201 -0.41 4.27 -29.33
CA TRP A 201 0.41 5.46 -29.50
C TRP A 201 0.51 5.94 -30.95
N LYS A 202 0.66 5.01 -31.89
CA LYS A 202 0.66 5.32 -33.33
C LYS A 202 -0.62 6.03 -33.83
N TYR A 203 -1.77 5.76 -33.23
CA TYR A 203 -3.04 6.41 -33.60
C TYR A 203 -3.12 7.81 -32.97
N ILE A 204 -2.55 8.00 -31.81
CA ILE A 204 -2.41 9.33 -31.18
C ILE A 204 -1.53 10.22 -32.05
N LEU A 205 -0.36 9.73 -32.49
CA LEU A 205 0.55 10.46 -33.37
C LEU A 205 -0.07 10.82 -34.73
N LYS A 206 -0.95 9.98 -35.27
CA LYS A 206 -1.68 10.33 -36.49
C LYS A 206 -2.59 11.55 -36.33
N LYS A 207 -3.16 11.76 -35.15
CA LYS A 207 -4.05 12.88 -34.85
C LYS A 207 -3.30 14.09 -34.29
N VAL A 208 -2.25 13.86 -33.52
CA VAL A 208 -1.43 14.89 -32.88
C VAL A 208 0.05 14.53 -33.11
N PRO A 209 0.62 14.87 -34.27
CA PRO A 209 1.98 14.46 -34.63
C PRO A 209 3.07 14.94 -33.67
N MET A 210 2.80 16.02 -32.91
CA MET A 210 3.74 16.59 -31.92
C MET A 210 3.52 16.03 -30.52
N ALA A 211 2.65 15.02 -30.34
CA ALA A 211 2.44 14.41 -29.04
C ALA A 211 3.72 13.73 -28.53
N ARG A 212 3.96 13.87 -27.24
CA ARG A 212 5.09 13.25 -26.52
C ARG A 212 4.54 12.30 -25.45
N LEU A 213 5.14 11.13 -25.33
CA LEU A 213 4.83 10.20 -24.25
C LEU A 213 5.95 10.27 -23.21
N GLN A 214 5.62 10.70 -22.01
CA GLN A 214 6.51 10.65 -20.86
C GLN A 214 6.09 9.48 -19.97
N VAL A 215 6.99 8.53 -19.77
CA VAL A 215 6.75 7.35 -18.94
C VAL A 215 7.53 7.48 -17.63
N ILE A 216 6.81 7.48 -16.52
CA ILE A 216 7.37 7.60 -15.18
C ILE A 216 7.05 6.31 -14.41
N GLY A 217 8.09 5.50 -14.19
CA GLY A 217 8.01 4.23 -13.46
C GLY A 217 8.83 3.15 -14.13
N GLY A 218 9.16 2.14 -13.37
CA GLY A 218 9.88 0.93 -13.82
C GLY A 218 9.20 -0.31 -13.23
N GLY A 219 9.76 -1.48 -13.46
CA GLY A 219 9.31 -2.73 -12.82
C GLY A 219 10.06 -3.06 -11.53
N ASN A 220 11.08 -2.30 -11.17
CA ASN A 220 12.06 -2.63 -10.13
C ASN A 220 11.47 -2.70 -8.72
N LEU A 221 10.32 -2.07 -8.50
CA LEU A 221 9.64 -2.08 -7.21
C LEU A 221 9.34 -3.50 -6.70
N TYR A 222 9.06 -4.40 -7.65
CA TYR A 222 8.68 -5.78 -7.35
C TYR A 222 9.84 -6.77 -7.52
N SER A 223 11.00 -6.31 -8.04
CA SER A 223 12.13 -7.17 -8.39
C SER A 223 13.45 -6.42 -8.30
N ARG A 224 13.79 -5.90 -7.12
CA ARG A 224 14.96 -5.01 -6.89
C ARG A 224 16.31 -5.62 -7.30
N ASN A 225 16.44 -6.94 -7.26
CA ASN A 225 17.70 -7.64 -7.54
C ASN A 225 17.73 -8.31 -8.93
N CYS A 226 16.81 -7.97 -9.83
CA CYS A 226 16.81 -8.52 -11.18
C CYS A 226 17.70 -7.71 -12.13
N SER A 227 18.21 -8.38 -13.15
CA SER A 227 18.85 -7.70 -14.27
C SER A 227 17.78 -7.00 -15.12
N LEU A 228 17.94 -5.69 -15.31
CA LEU A 228 16.99 -4.88 -16.06
C LEU A 228 17.11 -5.11 -17.57
N GLY A 229 16.01 -4.91 -18.28
CA GLY A 229 15.95 -4.88 -19.71
C GLY A 229 16.57 -3.59 -20.31
N ARG A 230 16.47 -3.45 -21.63
CA ARG A 230 17.04 -2.35 -22.42
C ARG A 230 16.52 -0.96 -22.00
N MET A 231 15.28 -0.88 -21.56
CA MET A 231 14.63 0.35 -21.09
C MET A 231 14.64 0.49 -19.57
N GLY A 232 15.38 -0.35 -18.87
CA GLY A 232 15.47 -0.32 -17.41
C GLY A 232 14.29 -0.98 -16.71
N ILE A 233 13.63 -1.93 -17.35
CA ILE A 233 12.45 -2.61 -16.83
C ILE A 233 12.83 -3.99 -16.32
N ALA A 234 12.24 -4.41 -15.20
CA ALA A 234 12.53 -5.69 -14.57
C ALA A 234 11.97 -6.89 -15.35
N ASP A 235 10.78 -6.75 -15.94
CA ASP A 235 10.17 -7.77 -16.78
C ASP A 235 10.61 -7.58 -18.23
N LYS A 236 11.67 -8.31 -18.62
CA LYS A 236 12.24 -8.23 -19.97
C LYS A 236 11.31 -8.74 -21.06
N LEU A 237 10.51 -9.77 -20.77
CA LEU A 237 9.56 -10.30 -21.75
C LEU A 237 8.45 -9.29 -22.03
N PHE A 238 7.95 -8.65 -20.99
CA PHE A 238 6.98 -7.58 -21.16
C PHE A 238 7.59 -6.37 -21.88
N GLU A 239 8.87 -6.02 -21.63
CA GLU A 239 9.58 -4.98 -22.35
C GLU A 239 9.66 -5.29 -23.85
N GLU A 240 10.03 -6.52 -24.23
CA GLU A 240 10.08 -6.95 -25.62
C GLU A 240 8.70 -6.93 -26.29
N GLU A 241 7.63 -7.16 -25.55
CA GLU A 241 6.26 -7.14 -26.08
C GLU A 241 5.81 -5.74 -26.48
N PHE A 242 6.11 -4.70 -25.72
CA PHE A 242 5.63 -3.34 -26.03
C PHE A 242 6.64 -2.51 -26.82
N PHE A 243 7.92 -2.84 -26.80
CA PHE A 243 8.98 -2.07 -27.47
C PHE A 243 8.72 -1.79 -28.95
N PRO A 244 8.17 -2.73 -29.77
CA PRO A 244 7.90 -2.49 -31.19
C PRO A 244 6.87 -1.39 -31.47
N TYR A 245 6.16 -0.91 -30.44
CA TYR A 245 5.11 0.10 -30.59
C TYR A 245 5.56 1.51 -30.18
N LEU A 246 6.79 1.65 -29.67
CA LEU A 246 7.40 2.93 -29.30
C LEU A 246 8.37 3.41 -30.37
#